data_eeee70e71c73338f7d0a9d9cb8d2936e
#
_entry.id   eeee70e71c73338f7d0a9d9cb8d2936e
#
_cell.length_a   1.000
_cell.length_b   1.000
_cell.length_c   1.000
_cell.angle_alpha   90.00
_cell.angle_beta   90.00
_cell.angle_gamma   90.00
#
_symmetry.space_group_name_H-M   'P 1'
#
loop_
_entity.id
_entity.type
_entity.pdbx_description
1 polymer ?
#
loop_
_entity_poly.entity_id
_entity_poly.type
_entity_poly.pdbx_seq_one_letter_code
_entity_poly.pdbx_strand_id
1 'polypeptide(L)'
;MIEADVQIRRGRPEVRHARRLGLLPVYWDEGRLDATRRKTMLLDDLLTSLSPATELLLDLKGGDRRLPERVLGAVSRFAGERRISVCARRWELLEPFGEEKRVPTLYSVGTQPELAAFLARRREQRAAGVSIRESLVDHSVIARLRAAADVVLCWTVNCPSRARRLAGLGVDGLTTDDVSLLRAAVEQAPAELSVAA
;
A
#
# COMPACT_ATOMS: atom_id res chain seq x y z
N MET A 1 9.63 -0.48 -5.47
CA MET A 1 8.64 -1.04 -4.53
C MET A 1 7.47 -1.61 -5.32
N ILE A 2 6.93 -2.75 -4.88
CA ILE A 2 5.70 -3.36 -5.43
C ILE A 2 4.58 -3.23 -4.39
N GLU A 3 3.41 -2.77 -4.81
CA GLU A 3 2.19 -2.80 -3.99
C GLU A 3 1.39 -4.06 -4.32
N ALA A 4 0.79 -4.66 -3.29
CA ALA A 4 -0.04 -5.85 -3.45
C ALA A 4 -1.21 -5.88 -2.47
N ASP A 5 -2.43 -6.04 -2.99
CA ASP A 5 -3.63 -6.24 -2.18
C ASP A 5 -3.65 -7.62 -1.54
N VAL A 6 -3.82 -7.69 -0.23
CA VAL A 6 -3.87 -8.94 0.52
C VAL A 6 -5.23 -9.12 1.18
N GLN A 7 -5.85 -10.26 0.93
CA GLN A 7 -7.12 -10.67 1.52
C GLN A 7 -6.97 -12.05 2.15
N ILE A 8 -7.83 -12.39 3.11
CA ILE A 8 -7.86 -13.74 3.67
C ILE A 8 -8.93 -14.58 2.98
N ARG A 9 -8.57 -15.81 2.64
CA ARG A 9 -9.50 -16.81 2.15
C ARG A 9 -9.19 -18.17 2.75
N ARG A 10 -10.21 -18.83 3.30
CA ARG A 10 -10.07 -20.14 3.96
C ARG A 10 -8.91 -20.16 4.98
N GLY A 11 -8.72 -19.03 5.68
CA GLY A 11 -7.67 -18.87 6.69
C GLY A 11 -6.26 -18.61 6.15
N ARG A 12 -6.08 -18.42 4.84
CA ARG A 12 -4.78 -18.16 4.19
C ARG A 12 -4.76 -16.77 3.55
N PRO A 13 -3.70 -15.96 3.75
CA PRO A 13 -3.51 -14.71 3.02
C PRO A 13 -3.28 -14.98 1.52
N GLU A 14 -4.11 -14.35 0.68
CA GLU A 14 -4.03 -14.41 -0.78
C GLU A 14 -3.77 -13.01 -1.34
N VAL A 15 -2.90 -12.93 -2.35
CA VAL A 15 -2.66 -11.70 -3.11
C VAL A 15 -3.73 -11.57 -4.18
N ARG A 16 -4.60 -10.56 -4.02
CA ARG A 16 -5.73 -10.36 -4.93
C ARG A 16 -6.36 -8.99 -4.77
N HIS A 17 -6.53 -8.27 -5.86
CA HIS A 17 -7.31 -7.04 -5.93
C HIS A 17 -8.83 -7.30 -5.94
N ALA A 18 -9.28 -8.27 -6.75
CA ALA A 18 -10.69 -8.56 -6.95
C ALA A 18 -11.44 -8.97 -5.66
N ARG A 19 -12.64 -8.44 -5.47
CA ARG A 19 -13.54 -8.80 -4.35
C ARG A 19 -14.45 -9.95 -4.73
N ARG A 20 -14.56 -10.94 -3.86
CA ARG A 20 -15.53 -12.02 -4.05
C ARG A 20 -16.94 -11.54 -3.73
N LEU A 21 -17.91 -11.90 -4.57
CA LEU A 21 -19.33 -11.63 -4.35
C LEU A 21 -19.99 -12.83 -3.66
N GLY A 22 -20.23 -12.69 -2.36
CA GLY A 22 -20.93 -13.71 -1.57
C GLY A 22 -20.25 -15.09 -1.54
N LEU A 23 -21.05 -16.16 -1.61
CA LEU A 23 -20.58 -17.54 -1.58
C LEU A 23 -20.18 -18.09 -2.96
N LEU A 24 -20.60 -17.44 -4.04
CA LEU A 24 -20.29 -17.85 -5.40
C LEU A 24 -18.83 -17.57 -5.77
N PRO A 25 -18.19 -18.36 -6.65
CA PRO A 25 -16.84 -18.13 -7.14
C PRO A 25 -16.81 -17.00 -8.19
N VAL A 26 -17.56 -15.93 -7.93
CA VAL A 26 -17.64 -14.75 -8.80
C VAL A 26 -16.91 -13.61 -8.09
N TYR A 27 -16.08 -12.92 -8.83
CA TYR A 27 -15.27 -11.82 -8.36
C TYR A 27 -15.66 -10.53 -9.06
N TRP A 28 -15.66 -9.45 -8.31
CA TRP A 28 -15.82 -8.11 -8.82
C TRP A 28 -14.46 -7.43 -8.84
N ASP A 29 -14.04 -6.97 -10.01
CA ASP A 29 -12.79 -6.26 -10.21
C ASP A 29 -13.03 -5.10 -11.16
N GLU A 30 -12.83 -3.87 -10.70
CA GLU A 30 -12.92 -2.62 -11.47
C GLU A 30 -14.14 -2.53 -12.42
N GLY A 31 -15.30 -2.87 -11.93
CA GLY A 31 -16.53 -2.81 -12.72
C GLY A 31 -16.80 -4.07 -13.57
N ARG A 32 -15.98 -5.11 -13.48
CA ARG A 32 -16.13 -6.37 -14.23
C ARG A 32 -16.41 -7.54 -13.28
N LEU A 33 -17.26 -8.43 -13.73
CA LEU A 33 -17.47 -9.73 -13.09
C LEU A 33 -16.51 -10.74 -13.71
N ASP A 34 -15.68 -11.34 -12.89
CA ASP A 34 -14.79 -12.44 -13.27
C ASP A 34 -15.21 -13.72 -12.54
N ALA A 35 -15.62 -14.73 -13.32
CA ALA A 35 -15.96 -16.07 -12.84
C ALA A 35 -14.81 -17.06 -13.05
N THR A 36 -13.64 -16.61 -13.46
CA THR A 36 -12.54 -17.49 -13.81
C THR A 36 -11.94 -18.18 -12.58
N ARG A 37 -11.62 -19.45 -12.75
CA ARG A 37 -10.87 -20.25 -11.77
C ARG A 37 -9.37 -19.92 -11.81
N ARG A 38 -9.00 -18.63 -11.77
CA ARG A 38 -7.59 -18.26 -11.75
C ARG A 38 -6.95 -18.82 -10.49
N LYS A 39 -5.78 -19.42 -10.64
CA LYS A 39 -4.95 -19.81 -9.49
C LYS A 39 -4.57 -18.53 -8.75
N THR A 40 -4.99 -18.41 -7.51
CA THR A 40 -4.67 -17.26 -6.67
C THR A 40 -3.25 -17.44 -6.13
N MET A 41 -2.46 -16.39 -6.15
CA MET A 41 -1.16 -16.35 -5.50
C MET A 41 -1.36 -16.25 -3.98
N LEU A 42 -0.66 -17.07 -3.21
CA LEU A 42 -0.60 -16.92 -1.77
C LEU A 42 0.45 -15.86 -1.40
N LEU A 43 0.29 -15.22 -0.25
CA LEU A 43 1.28 -14.26 0.24
C LEU A 43 2.66 -14.91 0.40
N ASP A 44 2.72 -16.13 0.91
CA ASP A 44 3.99 -16.88 1.03
C ASP A 44 4.67 -17.10 -0.33
N ASP A 45 3.89 -17.42 -1.39
CA ASP A 45 4.41 -17.60 -2.75
C ASP A 45 4.97 -16.27 -3.29
N LEU A 46 4.29 -15.13 -3.05
CA LEU A 46 4.80 -13.81 -3.42
C LEU A 46 6.12 -13.51 -2.69
N LEU A 47 6.15 -13.68 -1.37
CA LEU A 47 7.32 -13.38 -0.53
C LEU A 47 8.55 -14.21 -0.94
N THR A 48 8.36 -15.45 -1.36
CA THR A 48 9.47 -16.34 -1.78
C THR A 48 9.89 -16.15 -3.23
N SER A 49 8.97 -15.68 -4.10
CA SER A 49 9.27 -15.55 -5.54
C SER A 49 10.02 -14.27 -5.90
N LEU A 50 9.93 -13.23 -5.07
CA LEU A 50 10.56 -11.94 -5.34
C LEU A 50 12.00 -11.89 -4.81
N SER A 51 12.85 -11.11 -5.49
CA SER A 51 14.19 -10.78 -5.00
C SER A 51 14.12 -10.14 -3.61
N PRO A 52 15.04 -10.45 -2.68
CA PRO A 52 15.13 -9.76 -1.38
C PRO A 52 15.27 -8.24 -1.49
N ALA A 53 15.87 -7.73 -2.55
CA ALA A 53 15.98 -6.28 -2.81
C ALA A 53 14.65 -5.62 -3.18
N THR A 54 13.58 -6.39 -3.46
CA THR A 54 12.27 -5.84 -3.82
C THR A 54 11.53 -5.38 -2.57
N GLU A 55 11.29 -4.09 -2.44
CA GLU A 55 10.45 -3.52 -1.39
C GLU A 55 8.97 -3.82 -1.65
N LEU A 56 8.22 -4.11 -0.59
CA LEU A 56 6.79 -4.44 -0.65
C LEU A 56 5.94 -3.47 0.18
N LEU A 57 4.80 -3.09 -0.38
CA LEU A 57 3.70 -2.46 0.35
C LEU A 57 2.48 -3.39 0.25
N LEU A 58 2.07 -3.97 1.36
CA LEU A 58 0.92 -4.88 1.41
C LEU A 58 -0.33 -4.11 1.86
N ASP A 59 -1.32 -3.95 0.96
CA ASP A 59 -2.59 -3.31 1.30
C ASP A 59 -3.59 -4.35 1.83
N LEU A 60 -3.89 -4.28 3.13
CA LEU A 60 -4.77 -5.22 3.81
C LEU A 60 -6.24 -4.89 3.51
N LYS A 61 -6.91 -5.79 2.80
CA LYS A 61 -8.29 -5.62 2.35
C LYS A 61 -9.28 -6.48 3.12
N GLY A 62 -10.51 -6.01 3.19
CA GLY A 62 -11.61 -6.74 3.83
C GLY A 62 -11.73 -6.46 5.31
N GLY A 63 -12.49 -7.32 6.03
CA GLY A 63 -12.82 -7.11 7.43
C GLY A 63 -12.56 -8.32 8.32
N ASP A 64 -11.85 -9.32 7.82
CA ASP A 64 -11.52 -10.49 8.63
C ASP A 64 -10.39 -10.15 9.61
N ARG A 65 -10.70 -10.20 10.90
CA ARG A 65 -9.76 -9.85 11.97
C ARG A 65 -8.56 -10.78 12.08
N ARG A 66 -8.61 -11.95 11.44
CA ARG A 66 -7.48 -12.89 11.39
C ARG A 66 -6.43 -12.50 10.36
N LEU A 67 -6.77 -11.61 9.41
CA LEU A 67 -5.86 -11.21 8.33
C LEU A 67 -4.56 -10.59 8.87
N PRO A 68 -4.60 -9.59 9.77
CA PRO A 68 -3.38 -8.95 10.26
C PRO A 68 -2.41 -9.92 10.91
N GLU A 69 -2.88 -10.77 11.80
CA GLU A 69 -2.04 -11.77 12.49
C GLU A 69 -1.41 -12.77 11.51
N ARG A 70 -2.18 -13.23 10.51
CA ARG A 70 -1.67 -14.14 9.47
C ARG A 70 -0.63 -13.47 8.58
N VAL A 71 -0.85 -12.21 8.22
CA VAL A 71 0.13 -11.44 7.44
C VAL A 71 1.36 -11.18 8.28
N LEU A 72 1.22 -10.73 9.53
CA LEU A 72 2.34 -10.50 10.44
C LEU A 72 3.21 -11.75 10.59
N GLY A 73 2.59 -12.92 10.84
CA GLY A 73 3.32 -14.19 10.93
C GLY A 73 4.05 -14.60 9.63
N ALA A 74 3.51 -14.22 8.46
CA ALA A 74 4.19 -14.44 7.19
C ALA A 74 5.36 -13.48 6.98
N VAL A 75 5.15 -12.17 7.18
CA VAL A 75 6.17 -11.15 6.86
C VAL A 75 7.30 -11.09 7.88
N SER A 76 7.07 -11.42 9.15
CA SER A 76 8.11 -11.40 10.20
C SER A 76 9.31 -12.31 9.86
N ARG A 77 9.10 -13.36 9.08
CA ARG A 77 10.16 -14.26 8.62
C ARG A 77 11.11 -13.59 7.61
N PHE A 78 10.65 -12.54 6.93
CA PHE A 78 11.37 -11.84 5.86
C PHE A 78 11.75 -10.39 6.23
N ALA A 79 11.23 -9.87 7.35
CA ALA A 79 11.39 -8.46 7.74
C ALA A 79 12.84 -8.04 8.07
N GLY A 80 13.76 -8.99 8.23
CA GLY A 80 15.21 -8.74 8.37
C GLY A 80 15.95 -8.70 7.04
N GLU A 81 15.37 -9.27 5.98
CA GLU A 81 16.02 -9.44 4.67
C GLU A 81 15.43 -8.52 3.60
N ARG A 82 14.21 -8.03 3.83
CA ARG A 82 13.44 -7.24 2.87
C ARG A 82 12.68 -6.12 3.57
N ARG A 83 12.58 -4.96 2.93
CA ARG A 83 11.69 -3.90 3.36
C ARG A 83 10.25 -4.24 3.04
N ILE A 84 9.43 -4.46 4.06
CA ILE A 84 8.00 -4.73 3.94
C ILE A 84 7.25 -3.73 4.79
N SER A 85 6.31 -3.00 4.16
CA SER A 85 5.38 -2.12 4.83
C SER A 85 3.96 -2.63 4.64
N VAL A 86 3.06 -2.31 5.55
CA VAL A 86 1.64 -2.64 5.41
C VAL A 86 0.80 -1.38 5.41
N CYS A 87 -0.27 -1.36 4.61
CA CYS A 87 -1.27 -0.31 4.69
C CYS A 87 -2.68 -0.89 4.77
N ALA A 88 -3.64 -0.10 5.20
CA ALA A 88 -5.05 -0.45 5.22
C ALA A 88 -5.93 0.80 5.28
N ARG A 89 -7.13 0.75 4.65
CA ARG A 89 -8.18 1.74 4.86
C ARG A 89 -8.95 1.50 6.16
N ARG A 90 -9.06 0.25 6.57
CA ARG A 90 -9.57 -0.13 7.90
C ARG A 90 -8.38 -0.13 8.86
N TRP A 91 -8.15 0.97 9.52
CA TRP A 91 -6.94 1.21 10.33
C TRP A 91 -6.80 0.27 11.51
N GLU A 92 -7.90 -0.32 11.98
CA GLU A 92 -7.87 -1.37 13.00
C GLU A 92 -7.11 -2.63 12.56
N LEU A 93 -6.94 -2.85 11.25
CA LEU A 93 -6.11 -3.94 10.72
C LEU A 93 -4.61 -3.68 10.91
N LEU A 94 -4.21 -2.47 11.23
CA LEU A 94 -2.80 -2.11 11.46
C LEU A 94 -2.38 -2.28 12.91
N GLU A 95 -3.32 -2.42 13.85
CA GLU A 95 -3.03 -2.49 15.30
C GLU A 95 -2.05 -3.63 15.66
N PRO A 96 -2.18 -4.87 15.13
CA PRO A 96 -1.24 -5.94 15.45
C PRO A 96 0.22 -5.70 15.02
N PHE A 97 0.44 -4.77 14.08
CA PHE A 97 1.79 -4.40 13.64
C PHE A 97 2.45 -3.33 14.51
N GLY A 98 1.74 -2.76 15.47
CA GLY A 98 2.22 -1.64 16.28
C GLY A 98 3.50 -1.93 17.08
N GLU A 99 3.74 -3.19 17.45
CA GLU A 99 4.92 -3.63 18.15
C GLU A 99 6.05 -4.12 17.23
N GLU A 100 5.75 -4.45 15.97
CA GLU A 100 6.74 -4.94 15.00
C GLU A 100 7.36 -3.76 14.21
N LYS A 101 8.37 -3.15 14.80
CA LYS A 101 9.03 -1.95 14.24
C LYS A 101 9.69 -2.17 12.87
N ARG A 102 9.98 -3.43 12.49
CA ARG A 102 10.58 -3.77 11.19
C ARG A 102 9.54 -3.79 10.06
N VAL A 103 8.24 -3.69 10.39
CA VAL A 103 7.14 -3.64 9.42
C VAL A 103 6.37 -2.33 9.61
N PRO A 104 6.82 -1.23 9.00
CA PRO A 104 6.15 0.06 9.12
C PRO A 104 4.71 0.01 8.64
N THR A 105 3.83 0.73 9.33
CA THR A 105 2.41 0.82 8.99
C THR A 105 2.07 2.16 8.34
N LEU A 106 1.33 2.13 7.23
CA LEU A 106 0.84 3.30 6.54
C LEU A 106 -0.70 3.36 6.61
N TYR A 107 -1.22 4.50 7.00
CA TYR A 107 -2.67 4.73 7.04
C TYR A 107 -3.16 5.05 5.63
N SER A 108 -4.02 4.19 5.06
CA SER A 108 -4.62 4.47 3.76
C SER A 108 -5.81 5.43 3.92
N VAL A 109 -5.82 6.51 3.12
CA VAL A 109 -6.77 7.62 3.18
C VAL A 109 -7.35 7.86 1.79
N GLY A 110 -8.63 7.58 1.60
CA GLY A 110 -9.31 7.68 0.31
C GLY A 110 -10.40 8.75 0.23
N THR A 111 -10.75 9.39 1.37
CA THR A 111 -11.83 10.37 1.46
C THR A 111 -11.48 11.54 2.38
N GLN A 112 -12.19 12.67 2.23
CA GLN A 112 -11.99 13.83 3.12
C GLN A 112 -12.26 13.53 4.60
N PRO A 113 -13.30 12.77 4.98
CA PRO A 113 -13.49 12.38 6.38
C PRO A 113 -12.33 11.54 6.93
N GLU A 114 -11.78 10.60 6.13
CA GLU A 114 -10.60 9.81 6.54
C GLU A 114 -9.36 10.71 6.70
N LEU A 115 -9.16 11.70 5.81
CA LEU A 115 -8.07 12.67 5.94
C LEU A 115 -8.20 13.48 7.24
N ALA A 116 -9.39 14.00 7.53
CA ALA A 116 -9.64 14.74 8.76
C ALA A 116 -9.39 13.88 10.01
N ALA A 117 -9.86 12.64 10.00
CA ALA A 117 -9.66 11.68 11.09
C ALA A 117 -8.18 11.32 11.27
N PHE A 118 -7.42 11.09 10.18
CA PHE A 118 -5.98 10.84 10.22
C PHE A 118 -5.23 12.01 10.87
N LEU A 119 -5.45 13.21 10.37
CA LEU A 119 -4.78 14.40 10.88
C LEU A 119 -5.12 14.71 12.35
N ALA A 120 -6.37 14.42 12.76
CA ALA A 120 -6.78 14.58 14.16
C ALA A 120 -6.06 13.59 15.08
N ARG A 121 -5.92 12.32 14.66
CA ARG A 121 -5.20 11.28 15.43
C ARG A 121 -3.69 11.51 15.53
N ARG A 122 -3.09 12.20 14.57
CA ARG A 122 -1.61 12.38 14.47
C ARG A 122 -1.11 13.72 14.95
N ARG A 123 -1.88 14.42 15.76
CA ARG A 123 -1.46 15.71 16.36
C ARG A 123 -0.31 15.53 17.37
N GLU A 124 -0.31 14.43 18.11
CA GLU A 124 0.64 14.19 19.19
C GLU A 124 1.73 13.19 18.79
N GLN A 125 1.44 12.27 17.89
CA GLN A 125 2.38 11.24 17.46
C GLN A 125 2.34 11.05 15.95
N ARG A 126 3.50 11.24 15.29
CA ARG A 126 3.65 11.00 13.86
C ARG A 126 3.41 9.53 13.51
N ALA A 127 2.85 9.29 12.33
CA ALA A 127 2.76 7.96 11.75
C ALA A 127 4.03 7.63 10.96
N ALA A 128 4.39 6.35 10.85
CA ALA A 128 5.43 5.91 9.92
C ALA A 128 5.10 6.28 8.47
N GLY A 129 3.81 6.26 8.10
CA GLY A 129 3.42 6.76 6.80
C GLY A 129 1.92 6.90 6.60
N VAL A 130 1.59 7.55 5.48
CA VAL A 130 0.24 7.68 4.95
C VAL A 130 0.23 7.37 3.45
N SER A 131 -0.76 6.60 3.01
CA SER A 131 -1.03 6.29 1.60
C SER A 131 -2.35 6.94 1.23
N ILE A 132 -2.30 8.04 0.45
CA ILE A 132 -3.46 8.92 0.22
C ILE A 132 -3.90 8.93 -1.23
N ARG A 133 -5.22 8.99 -1.45
CA ARG A 133 -5.78 9.18 -2.79
C ARG A 133 -5.29 10.52 -3.37
N GLU A 134 -4.78 10.48 -4.60
CA GLU A 134 -4.16 11.60 -5.28
C GLU A 134 -5.06 12.84 -5.38
N SER A 135 -6.37 12.64 -5.55
CA SER A 135 -7.36 13.73 -5.68
C SER A 135 -7.57 14.55 -4.39
N LEU A 136 -7.09 14.06 -3.25
CA LEU A 136 -7.15 14.76 -1.96
C LEU A 136 -5.93 15.64 -1.71
N VAL A 137 -4.87 15.56 -2.55
CA VAL A 137 -3.58 16.20 -2.31
C VAL A 137 -3.49 17.54 -3.02
N ASP A 138 -3.25 18.59 -2.23
CA ASP A 138 -2.85 19.94 -2.66
C ASP A 138 -1.71 20.46 -1.76
N HIS A 139 -1.28 21.70 -1.97
CA HIS A 139 -0.22 22.33 -1.18
C HIS A 139 -0.51 22.37 0.33
N SER A 140 -1.74 22.64 0.71
CA SER A 140 -2.12 22.76 2.12
C SER A 140 -2.18 21.38 2.78
N VAL A 141 -2.68 20.39 2.06
CA VAL A 141 -2.80 19.01 2.53
C VAL A 141 -1.41 18.38 2.69
N ILE A 142 -0.51 18.55 1.71
CA ILE A 142 0.84 17.94 1.81
C ILE A 142 1.63 18.50 3.00
N ALA A 143 1.55 19.80 3.28
CA ALA A 143 2.21 20.39 4.44
C ALA A 143 1.71 19.77 5.76
N ARG A 144 0.40 19.55 5.89
CA ARG A 144 -0.21 18.90 7.06
C ARG A 144 0.18 17.42 7.17
N LEU A 145 0.22 16.69 6.04
CA LEU A 145 0.62 15.29 6.01
C LEU A 145 2.09 15.13 6.42
N ARG A 146 2.97 16.01 5.93
CA ARG A 146 4.39 16.04 6.30
C ARG A 146 4.62 16.29 7.79
N ALA A 147 3.75 17.06 8.43
CA ALA A 147 3.77 17.23 9.89
C ALA A 147 3.28 15.99 10.65
N ALA A 148 2.43 15.17 10.00
CA ALA A 148 1.72 14.06 10.64
C ALA A 148 2.32 12.67 10.34
N ALA A 149 3.14 12.53 9.29
CA ALA A 149 3.71 11.26 8.84
C ALA A 149 5.15 11.42 8.34
N ASP A 150 5.93 10.34 8.41
CA ASP A 150 7.32 10.32 7.92
C ASP A 150 7.36 10.09 6.41
N VAL A 151 6.46 9.25 5.88
CA VAL A 151 6.33 8.92 4.46
C VAL A 151 4.94 9.26 3.95
N VAL A 152 4.85 9.92 2.78
CA VAL A 152 3.60 10.22 2.09
C VAL A 152 3.61 9.56 0.71
N LEU A 153 2.77 8.54 0.51
CA LEU A 153 2.53 7.88 -0.77
C LEU A 153 1.20 8.33 -1.36
N CYS A 154 1.12 8.48 -2.68
CA CYS A 154 -0.14 8.83 -3.38
C CYS A 154 -0.57 7.74 -4.35
N TRP A 155 -1.88 7.44 -4.40
CA TRP A 155 -2.52 6.44 -5.27
C TRP A 155 -3.85 6.93 -5.84
N THR A 156 -4.35 6.44 -6.99
CA THR A 156 -3.58 5.79 -8.05
C THR A 156 -3.26 6.85 -9.08
N VAL A 157 -2.01 6.96 -9.48
CA VAL A 157 -1.52 8.05 -10.35
C VAL A 157 -1.11 7.47 -11.70
N ASN A 158 -2.00 7.57 -12.70
CA ASN A 158 -1.81 7.03 -14.06
C ASN A 158 -1.64 8.13 -15.13
N CYS A 159 -1.33 9.37 -14.69
CA CYS A 159 -1.17 10.50 -15.59
C CYS A 159 0.18 11.20 -15.35
N PRO A 160 1.05 11.34 -16.38
CA PRO A 160 2.38 11.93 -16.23
C PRO A 160 2.38 13.35 -15.68
N SER A 161 1.42 14.19 -16.10
CA SER A 161 1.30 15.56 -15.58
C SER A 161 0.93 15.59 -14.11
N ARG A 162 0.05 14.67 -13.68
CA ARG A 162 -0.33 14.53 -12.28
C ARG A 162 0.84 14.02 -11.43
N ALA A 163 1.58 13.04 -11.95
CA ALA A 163 2.78 12.52 -11.29
C ALA A 163 3.81 13.62 -11.04
N ARG A 164 4.15 14.42 -12.07
CA ARG A 164 5.07 15.57 -11.92
C ARG A 164 4.57 16.59 -10.91
N ARG A 165 3.27 16.92 -10.94
CA ARG A 165 2.70 17.86 -9.97
C ARG A 165 2.84 17.34 -8.53
N LEU A 166 2.50 16.08 -8.27
CA LEU A 166 2.59 15.49 -6.93
C LEU A 166 4.03 15.39 -6.44
N ALA A 167 4.97 15.01 -7.32
CA ALA A 167 6.39 15.03 -7.02
C ALA A 167 6.87 16.45 -6.65
N GLY A 168 6.45 17.47 -7.41
CA GLY A 168 6.74 18.88 -7.10
C GLY A 168 6.12 19.39 -5.78
N LEU A 169 5.05 18.74 -5.30
CA LEU A 169 4.49 19.00 -3.98
C LEU A 169 5.27 18.31 -2.85
N GLY A 170 6.19 17.41 -3.18
CA GLY A 170 7.04 16.70 -2.21
C GLY A 170 6.42 15.44 -1.64
N VAL A 171 5.62 14.67 -2.40
CA VAL A 171 5.28 13.31 -2.01
C VAL A 171 6.48 12.38 -2.16
N ASP A 172 6.60 11.36 -1.31
CA ASP A 172 7.75 10.47 -1.29
C ASP A 172 7.63 9.33 -2.31
N GLY A 173 6.40 9.00 -2.74
CA GLY A 173 6.19 7.98 -3.74
C GLY A 173 4.79 8.00 -4.34
N LEU A 174 4.68 7.37 -5.51
CA LEU A 174 3.45 7.24 -6.28
C LEU A 174 3.14 5.77 -6.55
N THR A 175 1.90 5.36 -6.35
CA THR A 175 1.40 4.07 -6.81
C THR A 175 0.74 4.25 -8.17
N THR A 176 1.16 3.47 -9.17
CA THR A 176 0.65 3.51 -10.54
C THR A 176 0.42 2.11 -11.07
N ASP A 177 -0.61 1.94 -11.90
CA ASP A 177 -0.88 0.75 -12.70
C ASP A 177 -0.26 0.86 -14.10
N ASP A 178 0.27 2.04 -14.45
CA ASP A 178 0.89 2.34 -15.74
C ASP A 178 2.40 2.07 -15.71
N VAL A 179 2.80 0.92 -16.28
CA VAL A 179 4.21 0.52 -16.37
C VAL A 179 5.04 1.49 -17.22
N SER A 180 4.45 2.17 -18.20
CA SER A 180 5.16 3.16 -19.03
C SER A 180 5.49 4.42 -18.23
N LEU A 181 4.57 4.86 -17.37
CA LEU A 181 4.81 5.94 -16.43
C LEU A 181 5.95 5.59 -15.46
N LEU A 182 5.94 4.36 -14.94
CA LEU A 182 6.97 3.89 -14.02
C LEU A 182 8.36 3.89 -14.69
N ARG A 183 8.47 3.37 -15.91
CA ARG A 183 9.73 3.39 -16.68
C ARG A 183 10.24 4.79 -16.91
N ALA A 184 9.38 5.70 -17.38
CA ALA A 184 9.76 7.10 -17.60
C ALA A 184 10.23 7.79 -16.30
N ALA A 185 9.62 7.47 -15.16
CA ALA A 185 10.04 8.02 -13.87
C ALA A 185 11.41 7.47 -13.43
N VAL A 186 11.70 6.19 -13.67
CA VAL A 186 13.00 5.58 -13.36
C VAL A 186 14.11 6.13 -14.26
N GLU A 187 13.83 6.29 -15.55
CA GLU A 187 14.80 6.84 -16.52
C GLU A 187 15.16 8.32 -16.24
N GLN A 188 14.25 9.08 -15.63
CA GLN A 188 14.45 10.49 -15.28
C GLN A 188 14.97 10.68 -13.84
N ALA A 189 15.06 9.63 -13.06
CA ALA A 189 15.60 9.70 -11.71
C ALA A 189 17.10 10.06 -11.79
N PRO A 190 17.60 11.01 -10.97
CA PRO A 190 19.03 11.28 -10.89
C PRO A 190 19.79 9.98 -10.55
N ALA A 191 20.96 9.79 -11.16
CA ALA A 191 21.78 8.59 -10.98
C ALA A 191 22.15 8.30 -9.50
N GLU A 192 22.07 9.29 -8.63
CA GLU A 192 22.31 9.19 -7.19
C GLU A 192 21.22 8.38 -6.43
N LEU A 193 20.02 8.26 -6.99
CA LEU A 193 18.97 7.40 -6.43
C LEU A 193 19.08 5.93 -6.86
N SER A 194 19.97 5.62 -7.78
CA SER A 194 20.21 4.27 -8.31
C SER A 194 21.17 3.41 -7.46
N VAL A 195 21.74 3.93 -6.37
CA VAL A 195 22.78 3.26 -5.57
C VAL A 195 22.26 2.73 -4.22
N ALA A 196 20.97 2.72 -4.00
CA ALA A 196 20.36 1.98 -2.89
C ALA A 196 19.70 0.69 -3.42
N ALA A 197 20.47 -0.13 -4.12
CA ALA A 197 20.13 -1.52 -4.41
C ALA A 197 20.57 -2.42 -3.26
#